data_78015888b22ef429ec22505838a96ca7
#
_entry.id   78015888b22ef429ec22505838a96ca7
#
_cell.length_a   1.000
_cell.length_b   1.000
_cell.length_c   1.000
_cell.angle_alpha   90.00
_cell.angle_beta   90.00
_cell.angle_gamma   90.00
#
_symmetry.space_group_name_H-M   'P 1'
#
loop_
_entity.id
_entity.type
_entity.pdbx_description
1 polymer ?
#
loop_
_entity_poly.entity_id
_entity_poly.type
_entity_poly.pdbx_seq_one_letter_code
_entity_poly.pdbx_strand_id
1 'polypeptide(L)'
;MLDTAVIPCGGLGRRLRPITQWVPKEMLPVGLKPLLYWALDEAAGAGQLRVVLVVNPHKPVVEAAARQYQGPLELEFIPQPAFRGLGDALLCAQEALAGSPFVLLQPDQLFDGPNPTSTLLAGHRVSRLPTVLLGDVAEQDAEHVGAFGRATTEPLEGDVVRVTQLEGRGSSQARFDTGGAASALAPLGRVVFPGDIFGAFEEAAGVLPSGAELDDRPVLQRLAAQRRLAGVVTTARCYDIGVPEGYKDAVARWPARVT
;
A
#
# COMPACT_ATOMS: atom_id res chain seq x y z
N MET A 1 -6.23 -20.16 3.14
CA MET A 1 -6.85 -19.32 2.06
C MET A 1 -6.29 -17.91 2.25
N LEU A 2 -6.04 -17.14 1.19
CA LEU A 2 -5.56 -15.76 1.31
C LEU A 2 -6.80 -14.84 1.32
N ASP A 3 -7.36 -14.62 2.50
CA ASP A 3 -8.62 -13.93 2.75
C ASP A 3 -8.49 -12.82 3.81
N THR A 4 -7.26 -12.54 4.22
CA THR A 4 -6.95 -11.52 5.22
C THR A 4 -6.15 -10.38 4.60
N ALA A 5 -6.62 -9.15 4.79
CA ALA A 5 -5.89 -7.93 4.44
C ALA A 5 -5.37 -7.22 5.69
N VAL A 6 -4.24 -6.53 5.56
CA VAL A 6 -3.69 -5.63 6.58
C VAL A 6 -3.71 -4.20 6.03
N ILE A 7 -4.36 -3.30 6.75
CA ILE A 7 -4.46 -1.88 6.39
C ILE A 7 -3.79 -1.04 7.48
N PRO A 8 -2.57 -0.51 7.24
CA PRO A 8 -1.85 0.34 8.19
C PRO A 8 -2.40 1.76 8.20
N CYS A 9 -2.99 2.17 9.31
CA CYS A 9 -3.61 3.49 9.54
C CYS A 9 -2.83 4.36 10.55
N GLY A 10 -1.60 3.98 10.89
CA GLY A 10 -0.77 4.67 11.90
C GLY A 10 -0.10 5.95 11.39
N GLY A 11 0.11 6.11 10.09
CA GLY A 11 0.95 7.13 9.47
C GLY A 11 0.56 8.59 9.80
N LEU A 12 1.55 9.48 9.93
CA LEU A 12 1.34 10.88 10.35
C LEU A 12 0.93 11.83 9.22
N GLY A 13 0.99 11.39 7.95
CA GLY A 13 0.60 12.21 6.80
C GLY A 13 1.41 13.50 6.62
N ARG A 14 2.71 13.50 6.98
CA ARG A 14 3.55 14.71 7.05
C ARG A 14 3.61 15.52 5.75
N ARG A 15 3.54 14.85 4.59
CA ARG A 15 3.57 15.47 3.25
C ARG A 15 2.31 16.29 2.93
N LEU A 16 1.20 15.98 3.58
CA LEU A 16 -0.09 16.66 3.40
C LEU A 16 -0.34 17.77 4.44
N ARG A 17 0.66 18.16 5.22
CA ARG A 17 0.51 19.29 6.12
C ARG A 17 0.28 20.59 5.34
N PRO A 18 -0.58 21.52 5.85
CA PRO A 18 -1.14 21.53 7.21
C PRO A 18 -2.42 20.71 7.41
N ILE A 19 -3.07 20.19 6.36
CA ILE A 19 -4.38 19.50 6.45
C ILE A 19 -4.34 18.36 7.47
N THR A 20 -3.28 17.53 7.43
CA THR A 20 -3.14 16.36 8.32
C THR A 20 -2.74 16.68 9.76
N GLN A 21 -2.61 17.95 10.12
CA GLN A 21 -2.57 18.38 11.52
C GLN A 21 -3.94 18.30 12.18
N TRP A 22 -5.01 18.40 11.39
CA TRP A 22 -6.39 18.47 11.85
C TRP A 22 -7.18 17.18 11.52
N VAL A 23 -6.90 16.59 10.36
CA VAL A 23 -7.63 15.42 9.86
C VAL A 23 -6.63 14.32 9.52
N PRO A 24 -6.72 13.12 10.11
CA PRO A 24 -5.90 11.98 9.68
C PRO A 24 -6.04 11.73 8.18
N LYS A 25 -4.94 11.37 7.51
CA LYS A 25 -4.94 11.16 6.05
C LYS A 25 -5.97 10.13 5.61
N GLU A 26 -6.19 9.11 6.43
CA GLU A 26 -7.15 8.03 6.20
C GLU A 26 -8.61 8.54 6.18
N MET A 27 -8.84 9.72 6.79
CA MET A 27 -10.16 10.37 6.87
C MET A 27 -10.34 11.49 5.82
N LEU A 28 -9.33 11.74 4.98
CA LEU A 28 -9.48 12.71 3.89
C LEU A 28 -10.56 12.26 2.92
N PRO A 29 -11.52 13.14 2.57
CA PRO A 29 -12.60 12.78 1.68
C PRO A 29 -12.12 12.79 0.21
N VAL A 30 -12.52 11.75 -0.53
CA VAL A 30 -12.49 11.74 -1.99
C VAL A 30 -13.87 11.29 -2.46
N GLY A 31 -14.55 12.12 -3.24
CA GLY A 31 -15.97 11.96 -3.47
C GLY A 31 -16.78 12.10 -2.17
N LEU A 32 -17.63 11.14 -1.86
CA LEU A 32 -18.57 11.21 -0.72
C LEU A 32 -18.13 10.39 0.51
N LYS A 33 -16.95 9.79 0.50
CA LYS A 33 -16.49 8.92 1.61
C LYS A 33 -14.99 9.09 1.89
N PRO A 34 -14.54 8.77 3.12
CA PRO A 34 -13.13 8.86 3.49
C PRO A 34 -12.29 7.80 2.77
N LEU A 35 -10.99 8.06 2.61
CA LEU A 35 -10.03 7.12 2.00
C LEU A 35 -10.08 5.73 2.64
N LEU A 36 -10.23 5.66 3.95
CA LEU A 36 -10.38 4.40 4.68
C LEU A 36 -11.48 3.52 4.08
N TYR A 37 -12.63 4.10 3.75
CA TYR A 37 -13.76 3.33 3.21
C TYR A 37 -13.49 2.83 1.80
N TRP A 38 -12.76 3.59 0.98
CA TRP A 38 -12.31 3.12 -0.33
C TRP A 38 -11.42 1.90 -0.21
N ALA A 39 -10.48 1.88 0.77
CA ALA A 39 -9.61 0.75 1.02
C ALA A 39 -10.39 -0.48 1.54
N LEU A 40 -11.40 -0.27 2.41
CA LEU A 40 -12.27 -1.34 2.90
C LEU A 40 -13.14 -1.91 1.76
N ASP A 41 -13.73 -1.05 0.92
CA ASP A 41 -14.52 -1.48 -0.25
C ASP A 41 -13.65 -2.26 -1.26
N GLU A 42 -12.41 -1.82 -1.46
CA GLU A 42 -11.45 -2.54 -2.30
C GLU A 42 -11.17 -3.94 -1.77
N ALA A 43 -10.92 -4.06 -0.46
CA ALA A 43 -10.68 -5.35 0.20
C ALA A 43 -11.90 -6.27 0.07
N ALA A 44 -13.10 -5.76 0.37
CA ALA A 44 -14.35 -6.51 0.23
C ALA A 44 -14.59 -6.96 -1.22
N GLY A 45 -14.41 -6.06 -2.19
CA GLY A 45 -14.55 -6.33 -3.62
C GLY A 45 -13.53 -7.34 -4.15
N ALA A 46 -12.40 -7.51 -3.48
CA ALA A 46 -11.40 -8.54 -3.80
C ALA A 46 -11.65 -9.89 -3.09
N GLY A 47 -12.74 -10.01 -2.34
CA GLY A 47 -13.10 -11.24 -1.61
C GLY A 47 -12.31 -11.46 -0.32
N GLN A 48 -11.74 -10.39 0.26
CA GLN A 48 -11.18 -10.48 1.61
C GLN A 48 -12.33 -10.58 2.61
N LEU A 49 -12.17 -11.40 3.62
CA LEU A 49 -13.19 -11.62 4.66
C LEU A 49 -12.81 -10.94 5.98
N ARG A 50 -11.51 -10.86 6.26
CA ARG A 50 -10.95 -10.27 7.47
C ARG A 50 -10.01 -9.14 7.12
N VAL A 51 -10.10 -8.03 7.86
CA VAL A 51 -9.18 -6.90 7.75
C VAL A 51 -8.58 -6.58 9.11
N VAL A 52 -7.27 -6.68 9.21
CA VAL A 52 -6.49 -6.22 10.35
C VAL A 52 -6.12 -4.75 10.12
N LEU A 53 -6.77 -3.86 10.86
CA LEU A 53 -6.48 -2.43 10.85
C LEU A 53 -5.42 -2.12 11.92
N VAL A 54 -4.24 -1.68 11.47
CA VAL A 54 -3.20 -1.24 12.41
C VAL A 54 -3.39 0.25 12.66
N VAL A 55 -3.92 0.58 13.84
CA VAL A 55 -4.39 1.92 14.19
C VAL A 55 -3.45 2.64 15.16
N ASN A 56 -3.40 3.96 15.06
CA ASN A 56 -2.67 4.79 16.00
C ASN A 56 -3.62 5.22 17.14
N PRO A 57 -3.31 4.88 18.41
CA PRO A 57 -4.15 5.28 19.55
C PRO A 57 -4.38 6.79 19.70
N HIS A 58 -3.48 7.61 19.13
CA HIS A 58 -3.61 9.07 19.11
C HIS A 58 -4.52 9.59 17.98
N LYS A 59 -5.11 8.69 17.19
CA LYS A 59 -6.06 9.00 16.09
C LYS A 59 -7.37 8.20 16.27
N PRO A 60 -8.09 8.35 17.38
CA PRO A 60 -9.25 7.50 17.68
C PRO A 60 -10.38 7.63 16.66
N VAL A 61 -10.44 8.73 15.91
CA VAL A 61 -11.45 8.95 14.86
C VAL A 61 -11.34 7.93 13.72
N VAL A 62 -10.13 7.40 13.43
CA VAL A 62 -9.93 6.39 12.37
C VAL A 62 -10.60 5.07 12.77
N GLU A 63 -10.36 4.61 13.99
CA GLU A 63 -10.99 3.40 14.51
C GLU A 63 -12.51 3.59 14.67
N ALA A 64 -12.96 4.73 15.20
CA ALA A 64 -14.38 5.03 15.35
C ALA A 64 -15.10 5.02 13.99
N ALA A 65 -14.49 5.55 12.94
CA ALA A 65 -15.05 5.51 11.59
C ALA A 65 -15.07 4.07 11.05
N ALA A 66 -13.96 3.32 11.20
CA ALA A 66 -13.91 1.93 10.73
C ALA A 66 -15.00 1.05 11.34
N ARG A 67 -15.28 1.23 12.64
CA ARG A 67 -16.38 0.51 13.34
C ARG A 67 -17.78 0.83 12.81
N GLN A 68 -17.95 1.92 12.07
CA GLN A 68 -19.21 2.30 11.42
C GLN A 68 -19.33 1.78 9.98
N TYR A 69 -18.28 1.14 9.46
CA TYR A 69 -18.30 0.56 8.11
C TYR A 69 -19.34 -0.57 8.03
N GLN A 70 -20.17 -0.56 6.98
CA GLN A 70 -21.30 -1.48 6.81
C GLN A 70 -21.03 -2.59 5.77
N GLY A 71 -19.78 -2.77 5.35
CA GLY A 71 -19.42 -3.84 4.39
C GLY A 71 -19.27 -5.22 5.03
N PRO A 72 -19.11 -6.27 4.22
CA PRO A 72 -19.07 -7.67 4.66
C PRO A 72 -17.68 -8.09 5.19
N LEU A 73 -17.04 -7.26 6.00
CA LEU A 73 -15.69 -7.50 6.51
C LEU A 73 -15.72 -7.70 8.03
N GLU A 74 -14.96 -8.69 8.51
CA GLU A 74 -14.58 -8.78 9.91
C GLU A 74 -13.39 -7.87 10.15
N LEU A 75 -13.56 -6.87 11.02
CA LEU A 75 -12.53 -5.87 11.33
C LEU A 75 -11.89 -6.17 12.68
N GLU A 76 -10.58 -6.31 12.68
CA GLU A 76 -9.74 -6.43 13.88
C GLU A 76 -8.82 -5.21 14.00
N PHE A 77 -8.67 -4.68 15.21
CA PHE A 77 -7.92 -3.46 15.48
C PHE A 77 -6.68 -3.77 16.30
N ILE A 78 -5.51 -3.48 15.73
CA ILE A 78 -4.21 -3.67 16.39
C ILE A 78 -3.58 -2.30 16.63
N PRO A 79 -3.22 -1.95 17.87
CA PRO A 79 -2.58 -0.67 18.12
C PRO A 79 -1.13 -0.65 17.64
N GLN A 80 -0.73 0.45 16.97
CA GLN A 80 0.67 0.84 16.79
C GLN A 80 0.97 2.00 17.75
N PRO A 81 1.57 1.74 18.92
CA PRO A 81 1.71 2.75 19.97
C PRO A 81 2.61 3.93 19.59
N ALA A 82 3.64 3.64 18.78
CA ALA A 82 4.58 4.63 18.27
C ALA A 82 4.68 4.50 16.76
N PHE A 83 4.58 5.61 16.04
CA PHE A 83 4.77 5.60 14.60
C PHE A 83 6.26 5.41 14.27
N ARG A 84 6.61 4.19 13.86
CA ARG A 84 7.97 3.79 13.45
C ARG A 84 8.01 3.24 12.03
N GLY A 85 7.02 3.58 11.21
CA GLY A 85 6.94 3.22 9.80
C GLY A 85 5.98 2.08 9.49
N LEU A 86 5.89 1.76 8.20
CA LEU A 86 4.99 0.73 7.66
C LEU A 86 5.39 -0.69 8.12
N GLY A 87 6.67 -1.01 8.07
CA GLY A 87 7.16 -2.33 8.51
C GLY A 87 6.92 -2.57 10.00
N ASP A 88 7.04 -1.54 10.85
CA ASP A 88 6.70 -1.62 12.27
C ASP A 88 5.19 -1.88 12.47
N ALA A 89 4.33 -1.26 11.65
CA ALA A 89 2.90 -1.56 11.67
C ALA A 89 2.61 -3.03 11.31
N LEU A 90 3.33 -3.61 10.34
CA LEU A 90 3.20 -5.02 10.01
C LEU A 90 3.68 -5.91 11.15
N LEU A 91 4.79 -5.58 11.81
CA LEU A 91 5.26 -6.32 13.00
C LEU A 91 4.23 -6.29 14.13
N CYS A 92 3.53 -5.16 14.34
CA CYS A 92 2.42 -5.11 15.31
C CYS A 92 1.29 -6.10 14.98
N ALA A 93 1.04 -6.37 13.70
CA ALA A 93 -0.01 -7.29 13.26
C ALA A 93 0.42 -8.78 13.26
N GLN A 94 1.69 -9.10 13.52
CA GLN A 94 2.26 -10.45 13.40
C GLN A 94 1.50 -11.51 14.19
N GLU A 95 1.18 -11.24 15.44
CA GLU A 95 0.44 -12.17 16.31
C GLU A 95 -0.97 -12.43 15.78
N ALA A 96 -1.69 -11.38 15.39
CA ALA A 96 -3.03 -11.47 14.82
C ALA A 96 -3.07 -12.29 13.52
N LEU A 97 -2.02 -12.27 12.73
CA LEU A 97 -1.92 -13.03 11.48
C LEU A 97 -1.52 -14.50 11.69
N ALA A 98 -0.95 -14.85 12.83
CA ALA A 98 -0.64 -16.22 13.25
C ALA A 98 0.08 -17.04 12.15
N GLY A 99 1.01 -16.44 11.43
CA GLY A 99 1.77 -17.08 10.36
C GLY A 99 0.98 -17.30 9.05
N SER A 100 -0.21 -16.74 8.91
CA SER A 100 -0.99 -16.81 7.68
C SER A 100 -0.51 -15.79 6.63
N PRO A 101 -0.58 -16.09 5.33
CA PRO A 101 -0.32 -15.11 4.29
C PRO A 101 -1.40 -14.02 4.30
N PHE A 102 -1.02 -12.81 3.87
CA PHE A 102 -1.92 -11.66 3.88
C PHE A 102 -1.66 -10.70 2.72
N VAL A 103 -2.64 -9.83 2.46
CA VAL A 103 -2.50 -8.72 1.52
C VAL A 103 -2.27 -7.42 2.29
N LEU A 104 -1.18 -6.72 2.01
CA LEU A 104 -0.99 -5.35 2.45
C LEU A 104 -1.77 -4.41 1.51
N LEU A 105 -2.62 -3.55 2.10
CA LEU A 105 -3.28 -2.43 1.43
C LEU A 105 -2.89 -1.12 2.11
N GLN A 106 -2.13 -0.27 1.42
CA GLN A 106 -1.86 1.09 1.89
C GLN A 106 -3.07 1.97 1.58
N PRO A 107 -3.73 2.58 2.58
CA PRO A 107 -5.01 3.26 2.39
C PRO A 107 -4.91 4.62 1.69
N ASP A 108 -3.70 5.15 1.49
CA ASP A 108 -3.43 6.43 0.83
C ASP A 108 -3.24 6.31 -0.69
N GLN A 109 -3.61 5.17 -1.27
CA GLN A 109 -3.66 5.00 -2.72
C GLN A 109 -5.08 4.62 -3.15
N LEU A 110 -5.64 5.41 -4.04
CA LEU A 110 -6.96 5.22 -4.63
C LEU A 110 -6.81 4.80 -6.10
N PHE A 111 -7.68 3.90 -6.56
CA PHE A 111 -7.59 3.34 -7.90
C PHE A 111 -8.89 3.57 -8.68
N ASP A 112 -8.77 4.02 -9.93
CA ASP A 112 -9.88 4.11 -10.89
C ASP A 112 -9.69 3.05 -11.98
N GLY A 113 -10.60 2.09 -12.05
CA GLY A 113 -10.53 0.95 -12.96
C GLY A 113 -10.78 -0.39 -12.27
N PRO A 114 -10.20 -1.48 -12.79
CA PRO A 114 -10.30 -2.80 -12.18
C PRO A 114 -9.79 -2.80 -10.73
N ASN A 115 -10.42 -3.61 -9.87
CA ASN A 115 -10.01 -3.72 -8.48
C ASN A 115 -8.53 -4.17 -8.40
N PRO A 116 -7.64 -3.34 -7.85
CA PRO A 116 -6.20 -3.60 -7.88
C PRO A 116 -5.80 -4.78 -7.01
N THR A 117 -6.48 -5.01 -5.89
CA THR A 117 -6.26 -6.19 -5.04
C THR A 117 -6.69 -7.47 -5.74
N SER A 118 -7.79 -7.46 -6.50
CA SER A 118 -8.18 -8.61 -7.33
C SER A 118 -7.14 -8.93 -8.41
N THR A 119 -6.60 -7.90 -9.07
CA THR A 119 -5.50 -8.04 -10.05
C THR A 119 -4.25 -8.63 -9.39
N LEU A 120 -3.87 -8.11 -8.23
CA LEU A 120 -2.73 -8.62 -7.45
C LEU A 120 -2.90 -10.09 -7.08
N LEU A 121 -4.08 -10.47 -6.57
CA LEU A 121 -4.38 -11.85 -6.17
C LEU A 121 -4.38 -12.81 -7.36
N ALA A 122 -4.84 -12.37 -8.53
CA ALA A 122 -4.77 -13.17 -9.76
C ALA A 122 -3.31 -13.47 -10.13
N GLY A 123 -2.43 -12.46 -10.13
CA GLY A 123 -1.01 -12.65 -10.39
C GLY A 123 -0.30 -13.51 -9.34
N HIS A 124 -0.66 -13.37 -8.07
CA HIS A 124 -0.14 -14.20 -6.99
C HIS A 124 -0.52 -15.68 -7.16
N ARG A 125 -1.75 -15.99 -7.61
CA ARG A 125 -2.17 -17.39 -7.86
C ARG A 125 -1.32 -18.05 -8.95
N VAL A 126 -0.85 -17.30 -9.93
CA VAL A 126 0.05 -17.77 -10.99
C VAL A 126 1.46 -17.98 -10.45
N SER A 127 2.06 -16.94 -9.88
CA SER A 127 3.46 -16.97 -9.45
C SER A 127 3.73 -17.80 -8.20
N ARG A 128 2.77 -17.82 -7.27
CA ARG A 128 2.90 -18.37 -5.90
C ARG A 128 4.07 -17.77 -5.10
N LEU A 129 4.59 -16.63 -5.57
CA LEU A 129 5.63 -15.86 -4.89
C LEU A 129 5.01 -14.66 -4.15
N PRO A 130 5.72 -14.06 -3.18
CA PRO A 130 5.39 -12.70 -2.76
C PRO A 130 5.20 -11.85 -3.99
N THR A 131 4.10 -11.09 -4.07
CA THR A 131 3.71 -10.40 -5.29
C THR A 131 3.40 -8.95 -5.00
N VAL A 132 3.95 -8.03 -5.78
CA VAL A 132 3.68 -6.59 -5.69
C VAL A 132 2.87 -6.12 -6.89
N LEU A 133 1.91 -5.22 -6.64
CA LEU A 133 1.20 -4.52 -7.71
C LEU A 133 2.12 -3.46 -8.32
N LEU A 134 2.19 -3.41 -9.64
CA LEU A 134 2.96 -2.43 -10.39
C LEU A 134 2.01 -1.52 -11.18
N GLY A 135 2.33 -0.23 -11.21
CA GLY A 135 1.68 0.75 -12.08
C GLY A 135 2.67 1.22 -13.13
N ASP A 136 2.24 1.33 -14.37
CA ASP A 136 3.01 2.00 -15.43
C ASP A 136 2.74 3.51 -15.34
N VAL A 137 3.72 4.25 -14.83
CA VAL A 137 3.60 5.69 -14.56
C VAL A 137 4.25 6.44 -15.72
N ALA A 138 3.43 7.19 -16.47
CA ALA A 138 3.92 8.07 -17.52
C ALA A 138 4.65 9.29 -16.93
N GLU A 139 5.64 9.83 -17.64
CA GLU A 139 6.41 11.01 -17.20
C GLU A 139 5.50 12.21 -16.88
N GLN A 140 4.45 12.41 -17.66
CA GLN A 140 3.47 13.49 -17.44
C GLN A 140 2.65 13.34 -16.14
N ASP A 141 2.55 12.13 -15.59
CA ASP A 141 1.82 11.81 -14.36
C ASP A 141 2.76 11.69 -13.14
N ALA A 142 4.07 11.79 -13.36
CA ALA A 142 5.10 11.54 -12.35
C ALA A 142 5.01 12.45 -11.11
N GLU A 143 4.51 13.69 -11.26
CA GLU A 143 4.31 14.62 -10.15
C GLU A 143 3.15 14.24 -9.21
N HIS A 144 2.19 13.44 -9.72
CA HIS A 144 1.03 12.96 -8.96
C HIS A 144 1.33 11.67 -8.19
N VAL A 145 2.53 11.13 -8.37
CA VAL A 145 3.00 9.89 -7.75
C VAL A 145 4.22 10.20 -6.88
N GLY A 146 4.23 9.71 -5.66
CA GLY A 146 5.38 9.88 -4.77
C GLY A 146 6.63 9.13 -5.26
N ALA A 147 7.76 9.41 -4.64
CA ALA A 147 9.06 8.83 -4.96
C ALA A 147 9.13 7.32 -4.61
N PHE A 148 8.36 6.48 -5.29
CA PHE A 148 8.31 5.04 -5.02
C PHE A 148 9.54 4.27 -5.49
N GLY A 149 10.41 4.88 -6.32
CA GLY A 149 11.49 4.18 -7.01
C GLY A 149 10.96 3.28 -8.13
N ARG A 150 11.81 3.00 -9.11
CA ARG A 150 11.44 2.16 -10.27
C ARG A 150 11.58 0.68 -9.96
N ALA A 151 10.77 -0.12 -10.67
CA ALA A 151 10.92 -1.57 -10.71
C ALA A 151 11.53 -2.00 -12.05
N THR A 152 12.59 -2.83 -11.99
CA THR A 152 13.10 -3.55 -13.18
C THR A 152 12.52 -4.95 -13.17
N THR A 153 12.02 -5.39 -14.32
CA THR A 153 11.30 -6.66 -14.43
C THR A 153 11.78 -7.48 -15.62
N GLU A 154 11.51 -8.78 -15.56
CA GLU A 154 11.63 -9.72 -16.66
C GLU A 154 10.35 -10.57 -16.76
N PRO A 155 9.99 -11.14 -17.92
CA PRO A 155 8.84 -12.03 -18.04
C PRO A 155 8.96 -13.22 -17.08
N LEU A 156 7.82 -13.63 -16.48
CA LEU A 156 7.75 -14.83 -15.64
C LEU A 156 6.74 -15.84 -16.20
N GLU A 157 5.45 -15.54 -16.17
CA GLU A 157 4.40 -16.41 -16.68
C GLU A 157 3.15 -15.57 -17.01
N GLY A 158 2.63 -15.65 -18.24
CA GLY A 158 1.51 -14.84 -18.71
C GLY A 158 1.78 -13.35 -18.52
N ASP A 159 0.87 -12.66 -17.84
CA ASP A 159 0.99 -11.22 -17.53
C ASP A 159 1.75 -10.95 -16.22
N VAL A 160 2.28 -11.99 -15.58
CA VAL A 160 3.08 -11.86 -14.35
C VAL A 160 4.55 -11.71 -14.71
N VAL A 161 5.20 -10.76 -14.08
CA VAL A 161 6.62 -10.48 -14.25
C VAL A 161 7.41 -10.86 -12.99
N ARG A 162 8.68 -11.15 -13.16
CA ARG A 162 9.62 -11.23 -12.04
C ARG A 162 10.22 -9.85 -11.81
N VAL A 163 10.12 -9.36 -10.60
CA VAL A 163 10.83 -8.13 -10.20
C VAL A 163 12.28 -8.51 -9.87
N THR A 164 13.22 -7.96 -10.61
CA THR A 164 14.65 -8.24 -10.43
C THR A 164 15.38 -7.16 -9.66
N GLN A 165 14.84 -5.93 -9.69
CA GLN A 165 15.38 -4.81 -8.94
C GLN A 165 14.25 -3.86 -8.55
N LEU A 166 14.36 -3.31 -7.34
CA LEU A 166 13.56 -2.17 -6.88
C LEU A 166 14.53 -1.07 -6.44
N GLU A 167 14.39 0.11 -7.01
CA GLU A 167 15.15 1.28 -6.53
C GLU A 167 14.67 1.72 -5.15
N GLY A 168 15.55 2.38 -4.41
CA GLY A 168 15.19 3.01 -3.15
C GLY A 168 14.11 4.08 -3.35
N ARG A 169 13.35 4.36 -2.30
CA ARG A 169 12.47 5.52 -2.31
C ARG A 169 13.34 6.78 -2.37
N GLY A 170 12.95 7.74 -3.21
CA GLY A 170 13.55 9.07 -3.22
C GLY A 170 13.27 9.84 -1.92
N SER A 171 13.73 11.08 -1.84
CA SER A 171 13.41 11.96 -0.72
C SER A 171 11.89 12.13 -0.58
N SER A 172 11.41 12.41 0.62
CA SER A 172 9.97 12.55 0.90
C SER A 172 9.27 13.68 0.11
N GLN A 173 10.04 14.55 -0.55
CA GLN A 173 9.56 15.67 -1.37
C GLN A 173 9.75 15.43 -2.87
N ALA A 174 10.38 14.32 -3.27
CA ALA A 174 10.59 13.99 -4.66
C ALA A 174 9.34 13.39 -5.30
N ARG A 175 9.14 13.70 -6.60
CA ARG A 175 8.19 13.01 -7.46
C ARG A 175 8.76 11.64 -7.91
N PHE A 176 7.92 10.83 -8.54
CA PHE A 176 8.40 9.64 -9.24
C PHE A 176 9.38 10.03 -10.35
N ASP A 177 10.42 9.25 -10.52
CA ASP A 177 11.44 9.47 -11.55
C ASP A 177 11.38 8.33 -12.58
N THR A 178 11.02 8.64 -13.82
CA THR A 178 10.98 7.66 -14.92
C THR A 178 12.37 7.33 -15.47
N GLY A 179 13.42 8.03 -15.00
CA GLY A 179 14.79 7.86 -15.53
C GLY A 179 14.97 8.37 -16.95
N GLY A 180 14.16 9.33 -17.37
CA GLY A 180 14.15 9.88 -18.72
C GLY A 180 13.40 9.04 -19.76
N ALA A 181 12.70 7.98 -19.34
CA ALA A 181 11.80 7.22 -20.21
C ALA A 181 10.41 7.87 -20.29
N ALA A 182 9.63 7.53 -21.31
CA ALA A 182 8.24 7.99 -21.45
C ALA A 182 7.34 7.49 -20.30
N SER A 183 7.64 6.31 -19.76
CA SER A 183 7.01 5.75 -18.55
C SER A 183 7.96 4.78 -17.85
N ALA A 184 7.66 4.45 -16.60
CA ALA A 184 8.37 3.43 -15.86
C ALA A 184 7.45 2.72 -14.85
N LEU A 185 7.78 1.48 -14.49
CA LEU A 185 7.02 0.71 -13.52
C LEU A 185 7.33 1.18 -12.09
N ALA A 186 6.29 1.56 -11.36
CA ALA A 186 6.33 1.90 -9.96
C ALA A 186 5.67 0.80 -9.11
N PRO A 187 6.30 0.32 -8.02
CA PRO A 187 5.62 -0.55 -7.07
C PRO A 187 4.57 0.25 -6.29
N LEU A 188 3.35 -0.25 -6.30
CA LEU A 188 2.22 0.36 -5.62
C LEU A 188 2.01 -0.29 -4.24
N GLY A 189 1.23 0.35 -3.39
CA GLY A 189 0.98 -0.07 -2.00
C GLY A 189 0.04 -1.27 -1.85
N ARG A 190 0.16 -2.23 -2.75
CA ARG A 190 -0.56 -3.52 -2.71
C ARG A 190 0.44 -4.65 -2.84
N VAL A 191 0.58 -5.47 -1.80
CA VAL A 191 1.57 -6.55 -1.76
C VAL A 191 0.96 -7.78 -1.12
N VAL A 192 1.14 -8.95 -1.72
CA VAL A 192 0.91 -10.23 -1.06
C VAL A 192 2.20 -10.65 -0.36
N PHE A 193 2.14 -10.79 0.94
CA PHE A 193 3.20 -11.35 1.76
C PHE A 193 2.88 -12.76 2.24
N PRO A 194 3.87 -13.67 2.28
CA PRO A 194 3.73 -14.96 2.93
C PRO A 194 3.76 -14.79 4.46
N GLY A 195 3.22 -15.77 5.18
CA GLY A 195 3.13 -15.70 6.64
C GLY A 195 4.46 -15.74 7.39
N ASP A 196 5.52 -16.18 6.74
CA ASP A 196 6.90 -16.25 7.29
C ASP A 196 7.73 -14.98 7.03
N ILE A 197 7.11 -13.92 6.49
CA ILE A 197 7.82 -12.68 6.10
C ILE A 197 8.38 -11.89 7.28
N PHE A 198 7.83 -12.08 8.48
CA PHE A 198 8.14 -11.25 9.65
C PHE A 198 9.59 -11.29 10.07
N GLY A 199 10.26 -12.44 9.95
CA GLY A 199 11.71 -12.54 10.21
C GLY A 199 12.54 -11.58 9.33
N ALA A 200 12.12 -11.34 8.08
CA ALA A 200 12.79 -10.38 7.22
C ALA A 200 12.56 -8.91 7.66
N PHE A 201 11.39 -8.59 8.22
CA PHE A 201 11.13 -7.28 8.82
C PHE A 201 11.89 -7.07 10.13
N GLU A 202 12.01 -8.11 10.98
CA GLU A 202 12.80 -8.08 12.22
C GLU A 202 14.29 -7.86 11.92
N GLU A 203 14.84 -8.58 10.94
CA GLU A 203 16.22 -8.38 10.49
C GLU A 203 16.44 -6.95 9.95
N ALA A 204 15.50 -6.44 9.13
CA ALA A 204 15.56 -5.08 8.62
C ALA A 204 15.51 -4.04 9.76
N ALA A 205 14.66 -4.27 10.76
CA ALA A 205 14.58 -3.41 11.94
C ALA A 205 15.89 -3.38 12.75
N GLY A 206 16.55 -4.54 12.86
CA GLY A 206 17.79 -4.69 13.64
C GLY A 206 18.99 -3.91 13.09
N VAL A 207 18.96 -3.51 11.80
CA VAL A 207 20.04 -2.74 11.16
C VAL A 207 19.69 -1.26 10.95
N LEU A 208 18.48 -0.84 11.35
CA LEU A 208 18.05 0.55 11.19
C LEU A 208 18.76 1.48 12.20
N PRO A 209 19.16 2.68 11.76
CA PRO A 209 19.60 3.72 12.67
C PRO A 209 18.51 4.07 13.70
N SER A 210 18.92 4.47 14.90
CA SER A 210 17.98 4.91 15.95
C SER A 210 17.10 6.05 15.43
N GLY A 211 15.78 5.90 15.57
CA GLY A 211 14.79 6.90 15.13
C GLY A 211 14.42 6.84 13.65
N ALA A 212 15.00 5.93 12.87
CA ALA A 212 14.57 5.70 11.49
C ALA A 212 13.24 4.92 11.44
N GLU A 213 12.45 5.17 10.41
CA GLU A 213 11.19 4.47 10.17
C GLU A 213 11.46 3.16 9.40
N LEU A 214 10.93 2.05 9.89
CA LEU A 214 10.97 0.77 9.19
C LEU A 214 9.96 0.77 8.02
N ASP A 215 10.46 0.72 6.80
CA ASP A 215 9.65 0.61 5.58
C ASP A 215 9.58 -0.85 5.10
N ASP A 216 8.68 -1.13 4.16
CA ASP A 216 8.61 -2.41 3.44
C ASP A 216 9.70 -2.54 2.37
N ARG A 217 10.25 -1.41 1.90
CA ARG A 217 11.19 -1.34 0.79
C ARG A 217 12.42 -2.23 0.94
N PRO A 218 13.14 -2.25 2.06
CA PRO A 218 14.31 -3.13 2.23
C PRO A 218 13.96 -4.62 2.07
N VAL A 219 12.79 -5.03 2.57
CA VAL A 219 12.32 -6.42 2.46
C VAL A 219 11.99 -6.76 1.01
N LEU A 220 11.28 -5.88 0.30
CA LEU A 220 10.95 -6.08 -1.12
C LEU A 220 12.20 -6.08 -2.00
N GLN A 221 13.19 -5.21 -1.73
CA GLN A 221 14.48 -5.19 -2.43
C GLN A 221 15.24 -6.50 -2.25
N ARG A 222 15.27 -7.03 -1.02
CA ARG A 222 15.90 -8.32 -0.71
C ARG A 222 15.21 -9.46 -1.48
N LEU A 223 13.88 -9.50 -1.50
CA LEU A 223 13.12 -10.50 -2.26
C LEU A 223 13.41 -10.39 -3.77
N ALA A 224 13.47 -9.18 -4.32
CA ALA A 224 13.81 -8.94 -5.72
C ALA A 224 15.24 -9.43 -6.04
N ALA A 225 16.24 -9.07 -5.22
CA ALA A 225 17.62 -9.51 -5.38
C ALA A 225 17.76 -11.04 -5.32
N GLN A 226 16.94 -11.71 -4.51
CA GLN A 226 16.85 -13.17 -4.43
C GLN A 226 16.01 -13.80 -5.56
N ARG A 227 15.46 -12.99 -6.50
CA ARG A 227 14.57 -13.42 -7.57
C ARG A 227 13.28 -14.10 -7.06
N ARG A 228 12.84 -13.74 -5.86
CA ARG A 228 11.68 -14.28 -5.15
C ARG A 228 10.50 -13.30 -5.09
N LEU A 229 10.52 -12.22 -5.88
CA LEU A 229 9.44 -11.25 -5.95
C LEU A 229 8.80 -11.28 -7.33
N ALA A 230 7.49 -11.52 -7.38
CA ALA A 230 6.69 -11.36 -8.58
C ALA A 230 6.06 -9.97 -8.62
N GLY A 231 5.69 -9.52 -9.81
CA GLY A 231 4.93 -8.31 -10.04
C GLY A 231 3.78 -8.56 -10.99
N VAL A 232 2.71 -7.80 -10.85
CA VAL A 232 1.62 -7.76 -11.83
C VAL A 232 1.26 -6.31 -12.11
N VAL A 233 1.19 -5.95 -13.41
CA VAL A 233 0.91 -4.58 -13.82
C VAL A 233 -0.62 -4.37 -13.83
N THR A 234 -1.09 -3.35 -13.11
CA THR A 234 -2.49 -2.96 -13.15
C THR A 234 -2.77 -1.98 -14.27
N THR A 235 -3.95 -2.07 -14.88
CA THR A 235 -4.48 -1.06 -15.81
C THR A 235 -5.31 0.01 -15.09
N ALA A 236 -5.58 -0.16 -13.78
CA ALA A 236 -6.25 0.86 -12.99
C ALA A 236 -5.31 2.06 -12.77
N ARG A 237 -5.85 3.27 -12.96
CA ARG A 237 -5.13 4.50 -12.65
C ARG A 237 -4.98 4.64 -11.14
N CYS A 238 -3.76 4.79 -10.65
CA CYS A 238 -3.46 5.04 -9.25
C CYS A 238 -3.38 6.54 -8.96
N TYR A 239 -4.04 6.97 -7.89
CA TYR A 239 -3.90 8.30 -7.30
C TYR A 239 -3.18 8.15 -5.96
N ASP A 240 -1.97 8.71 -5.84
CA ASP A 240 -1.21 8.75 -4.58
C ASP A 240 -1.70 9.92 -3.72
N ILE A 241 -2.65 9.63 -2.83
CA ILE A 241 -3.20 10.62 -1.91
C ILE A 241 -2.17 11.03 -0.84
N GLY A 242 -1.08 10.30 -0.72
CA GLY A 242 0.03 10.65 0.17
C GLY A 242 0.81 11.89 -0.26
N VAL A 243 0.59 12.44 -1.46
CA VAL A 243 1.20 13.67 -1.98
C VAL A 243 0.13 14.71 -2.33
N PRO A 244 0.41 16.04 -2.16
CA PRO A 244 -0.57 17.08 -2.40
C PRO A 244 -1.16 17.09 -3.82
N GLU A 245 -0.32 16.89 -4.82
CA GLU A 245 -0.71 16.90 -6.24
C GLU A 245 -1.61 15.70 -6.56
N GLY A 246 -1.28 14.51 -6.06
CA GLY A 246 -2.10 13.31 -6.20
C GLY A 246 -3.46 13.44 -5.50
N TYR A 247 -3.50 14.08 -4.31
CA TYR A 247 -4.77 14.37 -3.63
C TYR A 247 -5.64 15.35 -4.41
N LYS A 248 -5.07 16.45 -4.90
CA LYS A 248 -5.79 17.43 -5.74
C LYS A 248 -6.36 16.78 -7.01
N ASP A 249 -5.56 15.96 -7.68
CA ASP A 249 -5.97 15.26 -8.91
C ASP A 249 -7.13 14.28 -8.61
N ALA A 250 -7.02 13.50 -7.54
CA ALA A 250 -8.08 12.60 -7.11
C ALA A 250 -9.39 13.34 -6.81
N VAL A 251 -9.35 14.42 -6.04
CA VAL A 251 -10.55 15.20 -5.70
C VAL A 251 -11.18 15.82 -6.95
N ALA A 252 -10.36 16.31 -7.90
CA ALA A 252 -10.86 16.94 -9.11
C ALA A 252 -11.50 15.95 -10.10
N ARG A 253 -10.94 14.73 -10.19
CA ARG A 253 -11.36 13.71 -11.19
C ARG A 253 -12.32 12.67 -10.62
N TRP A 254 -12.45 12.58 -9.31
CA TRP A 254 -13.35 11.64 -8.65
C TRP A 254 -14.68 12.33 -8.35
N PRO A 255 -15.57 12.44 -9.33
CA PRO A 255 -16.86 13.07 -9.10
C PRO A 255 -17.61 12.29 -8.04
N ALA A 256 -18.54 12.96 -7.36
CA ALA A 256 -19.45 12.32 -6.42
C ALA A 256 -20.21 11.19 -7.14
N ARG A 257 -19.58 10.02 -7.30
CA ARG A 257 -20.27 8.81 -7.72
C ARG A 257 -21.20 8.45 -6.57
N VAL A 258 -22.45 8.85 -6.68
CA VAL A 258 -23.55 8.32 -5.87
C VAL A 258 -23.71 6.88 -6.33
N THR A 259 -23.22 5.93 -5.54
CA THR A 259 -23.56 4.50 -5.68
C THR A 259 -24.75 4.23 -4.79
#